data_52f73ec0968d3252edb57eef2600ed82
#
_entry.id   52f73ec0968d3252edb57eef2600ed82
#
_cell.length_a   1.000
_cell.length_b   1.000
_cell.length_c   1.000
_cell.angle_alpha   90.00
_cell.angle_beta   90.00
_cell.angle_gamma   90.00
#
_symmetry.space_group_name_H-M   'P 1'
#
loop_
_entity.id
_entity.type
_entity.pdbx_description
1 polymer ?
#
loop_
_entity_poly.entity_id
_entity_poly.type
_entity_poly.pdbx_seq_one_letter_code
_entity_poly.pdbx_strand_id
1 'polypeptide(L)'
;NTPTRLFTPYKILRMDGMNILFIGIITQDVINQTKSESLVGSFVDTAAAAAEVGKICNAHNSIDIDFTVLLTHIGFEEDRHLARQLDPAWGVDLIIGGHSHTLPEHAVEENGVVIAQAGTGTDQIGRFDIIVDTDNNCIDSYTWRTVPICAETCPRNPAMEQVLHRFTSQVDEKYSHIVGRFRRELTHPQRTQETELGNLFADIFTRSLGVDVMLIGSGSIRAEKLGPIVTYGDLIEGVP
;
A
#
# COMPACT_ATOMS: atom_id res chain seq x y z
N ASN A 1 3.21 -30.31 13.74
CA ASN A 1 2.41 -29.68 12.68
C ASN A 1 3.26 -28.58 12.06
N THR A 2 3.69 -28.78 10.84
CA THR A 2 4.37 -27.72 10.07
C THR A 2 3.31 -26.68 9.69
N PRO A 3 3.53 -25.38 9.94
CA PRO A 3 2.59 -24.35 9.51
C PRO A 3 2.37 -24.44 8.01
N THR A 4 1.13 -24.57 7.58
CA THR A 4 0.80 -24.55 6.16
C THR A 4 0.71 -23.08 5.71
N ARG A 5 1.53 -22.67 4.75
CA ARG A 5 1.45 -21.34 4.17
C ARG A 5 0.18 -21.21 3.33
N LEU A 6 -0.54 -20.10 3.50
CA LEU A 6 -1.75 -19.82 2.73
C LEU A 6 -1.44 -19.47 1.27
N PHE A 7 -0.28 -18.87 1.04
CA PHE A 7 0.16 -18.40 -0.28
C PHE A 7 1.59 -18.83 -0.55
N THR A 8 1.97 -18.90 -1.82
CA THR A 8 3.36 -19.08 -2.22
C THR A 8 4.16 -17.85 -1.77
N PRO A 9 5.20 -18.01 -0.93
CA PRO A 9 5.92 -16.89 -0.34
C PRO A 9 6.84 -16.18 -1.32
N TYR A 10 7.20 -16.81 -2.42
CA TYR A 10 8.11 -16.28 -3.42
C TYR A 10 7.72 -16.73 -4.82
N LYS A 11 8.28 -16.04 -5.82
CA LYS A 11 8.20 -16.43 -7.24
C LYS A 11 9.50 -16.06 -7.94
N ILE A 12 10.01 -16.98 -8.75
CA ILE A 12 11.12 -16.69 -9.65
C ILE A 12 10.53 -16.43 -11.04
N LEU A 13 10.88 -15.28 -11.61
CA LEU A 13 10.55 -14.91 -12.99
C LEU A 13 11.83 -14.88 -13.82
N ARG A 14 11.75 -15.43 -15.01
CA ARG A 14 12.83 -15.30 -15.98
C ARG A 14 12.48 -14.21 -16.99
N MET A 15 13.30 -13.16 -17.03
CA MET A 15 13.11 -12.01 -17.91
C MET A 15 14.44 -11.65 -18.55
N ASP A 16 14.48 -11.57 -19.87
CA ASP A 16 15.66 -11.19 -20.67
C ASP A 16 16.93 -11.99 -20.32
N GLY A 17 16.74 -13.26 -19.96
CA GLY A 17 17.84 -14.15 -19.58
C GLY A 17 18.14 -14.19 -18.08
N MET A 18 17.72 -13.21 -17.32
CA MET A 18 17.91 -13.10 -15.86
C MET A 18 16.84 -13.88 -15.08
N ASN A 19 17.24 -14.45 -13.95
CA ASN A 19 16.34 -15.03 -12.96
C ASN A 19 16.12 -14.01 -11.82
N ILE A 20 14.90 -13.53 -11.68
CA ILE A 20 14.53 -12.53 -10.66
C ILE A 20 13.70 -13.22 -9.60
N LEU A 21 14.16 -13.17 -8.35
CA LEU A 21 13.45 -13.70 -7.18
C LEU A 21 12.60 -12.61 -6.53
N PHE A 22 11.29 -12.83 -6.49
CA PHE A 22 10.34 -11.98 -5.76
C PHE A 22 9.90 -12.68 -4.48
N ILE A 23 9.95 -11.98 -3.34
CA ILE A 23 9.48 -12.46 -2.03
C ILE A 23 8.46 -11.47 -1.49
N GLY A 24 7.29 -11.96 -1.04
CA GLY A 24 6.22 -11.15 -0.48
C GLY A 24 6.23 -11.12 1.04
N ILE A 25 6.10 -9.94 1.65
CA ILE A 25 6.03 -9.73 3.11
C ILE A 25 4.86 -8.82 3.45
N ILE A 26 4.08 -9.22 4.45
CA ILE A 26 2.97 -8.43 4.97
C ILE A 26 3.12 -8.24 6.48
N THR A 27 2.70 -7.08 6.99
CA THR A 27 2.82 -6.75 8.41
C THR A 27 1.83 -7.50 9.29
N GLN A 28 2.23 -7.72 10.53
CA GLN A 28 1.36 -8.18 11.60
C GLN A 28 0.23 -7.17 11.89
N ASP A 29 0.42 -5.90 11.65
CA ASP A 29 -0.58 -4.86 11.89
C ASP A 29 -1.84 -4.99 11.02
N VAL A 30 -1.77 -5.71 9.92
CA VAL A 30 -2.95 -6.05 9.11
C VAL A 30 -4.02 -6.77 9.94
N ILE A 31 -3.61 -7.58 10.93
CA ILE A 31 -4.54 -8.24 11.84
C ILE A 31 -5.37 -7.23 12.62
N ASN A 32 -4.71 -6.21 13.15
CA ASN A 32 -5.35 -5.19 13.97
C ASN A 32 -6.27 -4.26 13.16
N GLN A 33 -6.11 -4.25 11.84
CA GLN A 33 -6.84 -3.37 10.92
C GLN A 33 -7.92 -4.10 10.12
N THR A 34 -7.97 -5.42 10.16
CA THR A 34 -8.98 -6.21 9.46
C THR A 34 -10.09 -6.65 10.42
N LYS A 35 -11.35 -6.49 10.00
CA LYS A 35 -12.54 -6.95 10.74
C LYS A 35 -12.74 -8.49 10.62
N SER A 36 -11.68 -9.25 10.44
CA SER A 36 -11.81 -10.70 10.31
C SER A 36 -11.91 -11.36 11.68
N GLU A 37 -13.08 -11.85 12.05
CA GLU A 37 -13.29 -12.67 13.25
C GLU A 37 -12.64 -14.05 13.15
N SER A 38 -12.22 -14.44 11.96
CA SER A 38 -11.57 -15.73 11.68
C SER A 38 -10.23 -15.52 10.98
N LEU A 39 -9.24 -15.07 11.73
CA LEU A 39 -7.85 -15.07 11.26
C LEU A 39 -7.36 -16.50 11.09
N VAL A 40 -7.09 -16.88 9.85
CA VAL A 40 -6.69 -18.23 9.46
C VAL A 40 -5.15 -18.34 9.49
N GLY A 41 -4.47 -17.74 10.46
CA GLY A 41 -3.02 -17.84 10.51
C GLY A 41 -2.37 -17.00 11.60
N SER A 42 -1.07 -17.17 11.77
CA SER A 42 -0.20 -16.32 12.57
C SER A 42 0.66 -15.46 11.64
N PHE A 43 0.88 -14.23 12.05
CA PHE A 43 1.83 -13.33 11.39
C PHE A 43 3.11 -13.32 12.20
N VAL A 44 4.21 -13.11 11.54
CA VAL A 44 5.53 -13.05 12.14
C VAL A 44 5.99 -11.60 12.25
N ASP A 45 6.80 -11.30 13.25
CA ASP A 45 7.45 -10.00 13.38
C ASP A 45 8.52 -9.80 12.29
N THR A 46 9.07 -8.58 12.20
CA THR A 46 10.05 -8.21 11.19
C THR A 46 11.34 -9.04 11.26
N ALA A 47 11.77 -9.44 12.48
CA ALA A 47 12.95 -10.27 12.64
C ALA A 47 12.74 -11.70 12.13
N ALA A 48 11.58 -12.27 12.43
CA ALA A 48 11.21 -13.59 11.91
C ALA A 48 10.97 -13.55 10.39
N ALA A 49 10.44 -12.43 9.85
CA ALA A 49 10.31 -12.22 8.42
C ALA A 49 11.68 -12.18 7.73
N ALA A 50 12.67 -11.46 8.29
CA ALA A 50 14.04 -11.46 7.79
C ALA A 50 14.64 -12.87 7.76
N ALA A 51 14.46 -13.66 8.84
CA ALA A 51 14.93 -15.04 8.88
C ALA A 51 14.27 -15.93 7.81
N GLU A 52 12.98 -15.72 7.50
CA GLU A 52 12.30 -16.45 6.42
C GLU A 52 12.82 -16.03 5.02
N VAL A 53 13.14 -14.74 4.81
CA VAL A 53 13.82 -14.27 3.59
C VAL A 53 15.13 -15.03 3.41
N GLY A 54 15.97 -15.09 4.45
CA GLY A 54 17.25 -15.81 4.41
C GLY A 54 17.09 -17.29 4.07
N LYS A 55 16.06 -17.96 4.63
CA LYS A 55 15.77 -19.37 4.29
C LYS A 55 15.40 -19.53 2.82
N ILE A 56 14.60 -18.60 2.27
CA ILE A 56 14.21 -18.63 0.85
C ILE A 56 15.43 -18.41 -0.04
N CYS A 57 16.23 -17.38 0.21
CA CYS A 57 17.44 -17.09 -0.55
C CYS A 57 18.42 -18.30 -0.50
N ASN A 58 18.70 -18.82 0.68
CA ASN A 58 19.58 -19.99 0.85
C ASN A 58 19.04 -21.25 0.16
N ALA A 59 17.74 -21.46 0.11
CA ALA A 59 17.14 -22.61 -0.59
C ALA A 59 17.35 -22.53 -2.11
N HIS A 60 17.67 -21.37 -2.65
CA HIS A 60 17.87 -21.12 -4.08
C HIS A 60 19.33 -20.87 -4.45
N ASN A 61 20.30 -21.06 -3.54
CA ASN A 61 21.73 -20.89 -3.80
C ASN A 61 22.29 -21.75 -4.96
N SER A 62 21.57 -22.81 -5.35
CA SER A 62 21.93 -23.64 -6.50
C SER A 62 21.38 -23.11 -7.84
N ILE A 63 20.52 -22.09 -7.78
CA ILE A 63 19.97 -21.37 -8.92
C ILE A 63 20.72 -20.05 -8.98
N ASP A 64 21.19 -19.68 -10.15
CA ASP A 64 21.76 -18.38 -10.37
C ASP A 64 20.64 -17.34 -10.35
N ILE A 65 20.48 -16.65 -9.22
CA ILE A 65 19.52 -15.56 -9.05
C ILE A 65 20.26 -14.26 -9.27
N ASP A 66 19.95 -13.58 -10.35
CA ASP A 66 20.62 -12.35 -10.77
C ASP A 66 20.13 -11.12 -9.99
N PHE A 67 18.87 -11.17 -9.46
CA PHE A 67 18.24 -10.03 -8.80
C PHE A 67 17.15 -10.47 -7.82
N THR A 68 17.18 -9.94 -6.60
CA THR A 68 16.19 -10.27 -5.56
C THR A 68 15.40 -9.06 -5.10
N VAL A 69 14.07 -9.15 -5.18
CA VAL A 69 13.13 -8.09 -4.84
C VAL A 69 12.20 -8.53 -3.71
N LEU A 70 12.12 -7.75 -2.65
CA LEU A 70 11.07 -7.88 -1.64
C LEU A 70 9.91 -6.97 -2.00
N LEU A 71 8.70 -7.53 -2.06
CA LEU A 71 7.44 -6.79 -2.16
C LEU A 71 6.82 -6.76 -0.77
N THR A 72 6.81 -5.59 -0.15
CA THR A 72 6.42 -5.45 1.24
C THR A 72 5.17 -4.58 1.41
N HIS A 73 4.39 -4.88 2.44
CA HIS A 73 3.30 -4.02 2.89
C HIS A 73 3.40 -3.85 4.42
N ILE A 74 4.52 -3.28 4.88
CA ILE A 74 4.85 -3.15 6.31
C ILE A 74 5.07 -1.69 6.76
N GLY A 75 5.18 -0.77 5.82
CA GLY A 75 5.48 0.64 6.07
C GLY A 75 6.96 0.97 5.87
N PHE A 76 7.24 2.21 5.48
CA PHE A 76 8.57 2.64 5.02
C PHE A 76 9.66 2.51 6.10
N GLU A 77 9.37 2.86 7.34
CA GLU A 77 10.33 2.72 8.43
C GLU A 77 10.58 1.25 8.80
N GLU A 78 9.55 0.41 8.71
CA GLU A 78 9.69 -1.04 8.89
C GLU A 78 10.45 -1.69 7.74
N ASP A 79 10.31 -1.19 6.50
CA ASP A 79 11.13 -1.62 5.36
C ASP A 79 12.62 -1.34 5.61
N ARG A 80 12.95 -0.16 6.16
CA ARG A 80 14.31 0.19 6.56
C ARG A 80 14.81 -0.69 7.71
N HIS A 81 13.94 -0.95 8.69
CA HIS A 81 14.27 -1.83 9.81
C HIS A 81 14.52 -3.27 9.34
N LEU A 82 13.70 -3.78 8.42
CA LEU A 82 13.88 -5.07 7.77
C LEU A 82 15.22 -5.14 7.04
N ALA A 83 15.54 -4.14 6.20
CA ALA A 83 16.79 -4.10 5.43
C ALA A 83 18.05 -4.19 6.33
N ARG A 84 18.03 -3.53 7.50
CA ARG A 84 19.14 -3.62 8.48
C ARG A 84 19.33 -5.00 9.08
N GLN A 85 18.30 -5.85 9.05
CA GLN A 85 18.33 -7.21 9.61
C GLN A 85 18.68 -8.27 8.55
N LEU A 86 18.68 -7.92 7.27
CA LEU A 86 19.07 -8.84 6.20
C LEU A 86 20.58 -9.05 6.20
N ASP A 87 21.00 -10.30 6.08
CA ASP A 87 22.40 -10.62 5.84
C ASP A 87 22.74 -10.24 4.39
N PRO A 88 23.76 -9.40 4.13
CA PRO A 88 24.17 -9.06 2.77
C PRO A 88 24.50 -10.27 1.90
N ALA A 89 24.91 -11.39 2.50
CA ALA A 89 25.18 -12.64 1.78
C ALA A 89 23.92 -13.28 1.17
N TRP A 90 22.72 -12.83 1.54
CA TRP A 90 21.47 -13.33 0.93
C TRP A 90 21.16 -12.66 -0.42
N GLY A 91 21.88 -11.59 -0.79
CA GLY A 91 21.76 -10.94 -2.09
C GLY A 91 20.39 -10.31 -2.32
N VAL A 92 19.81 -9.66 -1.31
CA VAL A 92 18.58 -8.87 -1.48
C VAL A 92 18.96 -7.49 -1.99
N ASP A 93 18.43 -7.08 -3.14
CA ASP A 93 18.81 -5.85 -3.83
C ASP A 93 17.81 -4.73 -3.63
N LEU A 94 16.51 -5.04 -3.64
CA LEU A 94 15.45 -4.02 -3.71
C LEU A 94 14.27 -4.37 -2.81
N ILE A 95 13.76 -3.35 -2.10
CA ILE A 95 12.47 -3.39 -1.42
C ILE A 95 11.52 -2.39 -2.07
N ILE A 96 10.38 -2.90 -2.57
CA ILE A 96 9.25 -2.10 -3.01
C ILE A 96 8.18 -2.18 -1.93
N GLY A 97 8.03 -1.07 -1.18
CA GLY A 97 7.20 -1.01 0.00
C GLY A 97 5.80 -0.45 -0.23
N GLY A 98 4.97 -0.56 0.80
CA GLY A 98 3.62 -0.03 0.87
C GLY A 98 3.20 0.29 2.30
N HIS A 99 1.89 0.43 2.56
CA HIS A 99 1.24 0.65 3.86
C HIS A 99 1.28 2.09 4.39
N SER A 100 2.45 2.70 4.55
CA SER A 100 2.58 4.05 5.13
C SER A 100 2.29 5.19 4.14
N HIS A 101 2.04 4.87 2.86
CA HIS A 101 1.79 5.84 1.80
C HIS A 101 2.92 6.87 1.62
N THR A 102 4.14 6.49 2.01
CA THR A 102 5.31 7.37 1.91
C THR A 102 5.66 7.61 0.44
N LEU A 103 5.98 8.85 0.13
CA LEU A 103 6.46 9.25 -1.20
C LEU A 103 7.84 9.88 -1.05
N PRO A 104 8.93 9.09 -1.02
CA PRO A 104 10.26 9.62 -0.91
C PRO A 104 10.69 10.29 -2.22
N GLU A 105 11.35 11.43 -2.12
CA GLU A 105 11.90 12.13 -3.29
C GLU A 105 12.97 11.28 -3.98
N HIS A 106 13.76 10.56 -3.18
CA HIS A 106 14.79 9.64 -3.65
C HIS A 106 14.60 8.26 -3.00
N ALA A 107 15.01 7.20 -3.69
CA ALA A 107 15.12 5.89 -3.07
C ALA A 107 16.16 5.96 -1.93
N VAL A 108 15.90 5.23 -0.86
CA VAL A 108 16.78 5.15 0.32
C VAL A 108 17.58 3.87 0.24
N GLU A 109 18.83 3.91 0.62
CA GLU A 109 19.67 2.72 0.74
C GLU A 109 19.98 2.42 2.21
N GLU A 110 19.69 1.20 2.63
CA GLU A 110 19.99 0.69 3.97
C GLU A 110 20.63 -0.68 3.84
N ASN A 111 21.83 -0.85 4.42
CA ASN A 111 22.55 -2.14 4.40
C ASN A 111 22.75 -2.73 2.98
N GLY A 112 22.95 -1.85 1.98
CA GLY A 112 23.12 -2.24 0.58
C GLY A 112 21.79 -2.57 -0.15
N VAL A 113 20.64 -2.44 0.50
CA VAL A 113 19.33 -2.67 -0.09
C VAL A 113 18.69 -1.35 -0.48
N VAL A 114 18.23 -1.22 -1.72
CA VAL A 114 17.51 -0.03 -2.19
C VAL A 114 16.04 -0.13 -1.80
N ILE A 115 15.46 0.96 -1.27
CA ILE A 115 14.08 0.97 -0.74
C ILE A 115 13.31 2.13 -1.35
N ALA A 116 12.11 1.86 -1.88
CA ALA A 116 11.20 2.90 -2.35
C ALA A 116 9.72 2.55 -2.13
N GLN A 117 8.91 3.62 -2.05
CA GLN A 117 7.45 3.58 -2.12
C GLN A 117 6.96 4.65 -3.09
N ALA A 118 5.76 4.51 -3.62
CA ALA A 118 5.19 5.43 -4.59
C ALA A 118 3.96 6.20 -4.08
N GLY A 119 3.87 6.44 -2.77
CA GLY A 119 2.75 7.16 -2.16
C GLY A 119 1.46 6.34 -2.10
N THR A 120 0.34 6.97 -2.38
CA THR A 120 -1.00 6.36 -2.35
C THR A 120 -1.84 6.80 -3.54
N GLY A 121 -3.00 6.17 -3.70
CA GLY A 121 -3.93 6.47 -4.77
C GLY A 121 -3.45 5.98 -6.14
N THR A 122 -3.84 6.69 -7.16
CA THR A 122 -3.46 6.42 -8.55
C THR A 122 -2.84 7.64 -9.20
N ASP A 123 -2.23 8.53 -8.41
CA ASP A 123 -1.72 9.82 -8.87
C ASP A 123 -0.37 9.69 -9.58
N GLN A 124 0.40 8.64 -9.22
CA GLN A 124 1.71 8.38 -9.81
C GLN A 124 2.08 6.90 -9.82
N ILE A 125 3.05 6.57 -10.65
CA ILE A 125 3.75 5.27 -10.66
C ILE A 125 5.19 5.49 -10.22
N GLY A 126 5.70 4.65 -9.33
CA GLY A 126 7.12 4.56 -9.05
C GLY A 126 7.83 3.82 -10.21
N ARG A 127 8.88 4.41 -10.76
CA ARG A 127 9.67 3.81 -11.82
C ARG A 127 11.13 3.71 -11.43
N PHE A 128 11.64 2.49 -11.43
CA PHE A 128 13.05 2.19 -11.44
C PHE A 128 13.52 1.85 -12.86
N ASP A 129 14.62 2.43 -13.27
CA ASP A 129 15.43 1.95 -14.39
C ASP A 129 16.72 1.40 -13.77
N ILE A 130 16.95 0.08 -13.85
CA ILE A 130 18.00 -0.65 -13.13
C ILE A 130 18.93 -1.33 -14.12
N ILE A 131 20.24 -1.23 -13.88
CA ILE A 131 21.26 -2.04 -14.52
C ILE A 131 21.73 -3.08 -13.51
N VAL A 132 21.62 -4.35 -13.87
CA VAL A 132 22.03 -5.49 -13.03
C VAL A 132 23.38 -6.00 -13.50
N ASP A 133 24.31 -6.16 -12.59
CA ASP A 133 25.55 -6.88 -12.80
C ASP A 133 25.27 -8.38 -12.58
N THR A 134 25.13 -9.13 -13.67
CA THR A 134 24.82 -10.56 -13.63
C THR A 134 26.01 -11.43 -13.28
N ASP A 135 27.24 -10.91 -13.27
CA ASP A 135 28.43 -11.64 -12.83
C ASP A 135 28.54 -11.61 -11.29
N ASN A 136 28.08 -10.52 -10.68
CA ASN A 136 28.10 -10.34 -9.22
C ASN A 136 26.69 -10.43 -8.58
N ASN A 137 25.64 -10.59 -9.38
CA ASN A 137 24.23 -10.70 -8.95
C ASN A 137 23.81 -9.56 -8.03
N CYS A 138 23.98 -8.32 -8.49
CA CYS A 138 23.65 -7.12 -7.72
C CYS A 138 23.25 -5.95 -8.64
N ILE A 139 22.73 -4.86 -8.03
CA ILE A 139 22.52 -3.61 -8.74
C ILE A 139 23.88 -2.95 -9.04
N ASP A 140 24.20 -2.74 -10.34
CA ASP A 140 25.31 -1.89 -10.74
C ASP A 140 24.95 -0.41 -10.61
N SER A 141 23.78 -0.05 -11.15
CA SER A 141 23.29 1.32 -11.10
C SER A 141 21.78 1.37 -11.24
N TYR A 142 21.16 2.42 -10.72
CA TYR A 142 19.73 2.63 -10.88
C TYR A 142 19.36 4.12 -10.93
N THR A 143 18.18 4.41 -11.50
CA THR A 143 17.49 5.68 -11.31
C THR A 143 16.10 5.41 -10.77
N TRP A 144 15.67 6.27 -9.82
CA TRP A 144 14.33 6.27 -9.27
C TRP A 144 13.63 7.58 -9.59
N ARG A 145 12.37 7.48 -9.99
CA ARG A 145 11.50 8.64 -10.16
C ARG A 145 10.04 8.25 -10.04
N THR A 146 9.21 9.20 -9.70
CA THR A 146 7.77 9.07 -9.86
C THR A 146 7.33 9.62 -11.21
N VAL A 147 6.38 8.94 -11.84
CA VAL A 147 5.75 9.35 -13.09
C VAL A 147 4.29 9.66 -12.79
N PRO A 148 3.84 10.91 -12.94
CA PRO A 148 2.46 11.26 -12.67
C PRO A 148 1.51 10.58 -13.68
N ILE A 149 0.36 10.12 -13.17
CA ILE A 149 -0.72 9.58 -14.00
C ILE A 149 -1.67 10.74 -14.32
N CYS A 150 -1.56 11.28 -15.51
CA CYS A 150 -2.39 12.38 -15.98
C CYS A 150 -2.62 12.29 -17.51
N ALA A 151 -3.48 13.13 -18.04
CA ALA A 151 -3.83 13.09 -19.46
C ALA A 151 -2.63 13.31 -20.39
N GLU A 152 -1.62 14.04 -19.93
CA GLU A 152 -0.39 14.34 -20.68
C GLU A 152 0.57 13.14 -20.75
N THR A 153 0.58 12.29 -19.71
CA THR A 153 1.50 11.15 -19.61
C THR A 153 0.85 9.83 -19.99
N CYS A 154 -0.48 9.74 -19.89
CA CYS A 154 -1.22 8.51 -20.10
C CYS A 154 -2.16 8.63 -21.30
N PRO A 155 -1.92 7.90 -22.41
CA PRO A 155 -2.86 7.88 -23.53
C PRO A 155 -4.18 7.24 -23.08
N ARG A 156 -5.29 7.81 -23.58
CA ARG A 156 -6.63 7.26 -23.31
C ARG A 156 -6.77 5.86 -23.87
N ASN A 157 -7.44 4.99 -23.12
CA ASN A 157 -7.80 3.65 -23.56
C ASN A 157 -9.32 3.56 -23.75
N PRO A 158 -9.83 3.69 -25.00
CA PRO A 158 -11.27 3.72 -25.26
C PRO A 158 -12.02 2.45 -24.81
N ALA A 159 -11.36 1.29 -24.85
CA ALA A 159 -11.99 0.03 -24.39
C ALA A 159 -12.18 0.05 -22.87
N MET A 160 -11.20 0.52 -22.11
CA MET A 160 -11.33 0.68 -20.67
C MET A 160 -12.36 1.75 -20.31
N GLU A 161 -12.39 2.86 -21.03
CA GLU A 161 -13.40 3.92 -20.84
C GLU A 161 -14.82 3.39 -21.01
N GLN A 162 -15.06 2.54 -22.00
CA GLN A 162 -16.37 1.90 -22.19
C GLN A 162 -16.74 0.98 -21.03
N VAL A 163 -15.77 0.24 -20.47
CA VAL A 163 -15.99 -0.59 -19.29
C VAL A 163 -16.34 0.29 -18.10
N LEU A 164 -15.56 1.31 -17.83
CA LEU A 164 -15.81 2.26 -16.73
C LEU A 164 -17.17 2.95 -16.88
N HIS A 165 -17.49 3.45 -18.08
CA HIS A 165 -18.77 4.13 -18.33
C HIS A 165 -19.99 3.25 -18.01
N ARG A 166 -19.93 1.94 -18.30
CA ARG A 166 -21.04 1.01 -17.94
C ARG A 166 -21.26 0.92 -16.43
N PHE A 167 -20.18 1.00 -15.64
CA PHE A 167 -20.29 0.97 -14.18
C PHE A 167 -20.70 2.33 -13.62
N THR A 168 -20.05 3.41 -14.06
CA THR A 168 -20.32 4.76 -13.55
C THR A 168 -21.75 5.20 -13.85
N SER A 169 -22.28 4.93 -15.07
CA SER A 169 -23.66 5.32 -15.42
C SER A 169 -24.73 4.67 -14.54
N GLN A 170 -24.47 3.47 -14.01
CA GLN A 170 -25.40 2.79 -13.08
C GLN A 170 -25.27 3.31 -11.64
N VAL A 171 -24.10 3.83 -11.31
CA VAL A 171 -23.76 4.31 -9.97
C VAL A 171 -24.14 5.79 -9.81
N ASP A 172 -23.87 6.61 -10.84
CA ASP A 172 -24.03 8.06 -10.80
C ASP A 172 -25.43 8.53 -10.41
N GLU A 173 -26.48 7.88 -10.88
CA GLU A 173 -27.85 8.24 -10.52
C GLU A 173 -28.10 8.13 -9.02
N LYS A 174 -27.61 7.07 -8.38
CA LYS A 174 -27.77 6.85 -6.93
C LYS A 174 -26.82 7.75 -6.11
N TYR A 175 -25.59 7.84 -6.52
CA TYR A 175 -24.55 8.49 -5.72
C TYR A 175 -24.51 10.01 -5.88
N SER A 176 -25.02 10.55 -6.98
CA SER A 176 -25.18 12.00 -7.18
C SER A 176 -26.37 12.61 -6.41
N HIS A 177 -27.21 11.77 -5.76
CA HIS A 177 -28.33 12.26 -4.98
C HIS A 177 -27.86 13.15 -3.82
N ILE A 178 -28.35 14.40 -3.78
CA ILE A 178 -28.03 15.34 -2.70
C ILE A 178 -28.76 14.92 -1.42
N VAL A 179 -27.99 14.59 -0.40
CA VAL A 179 -28.53 14.15 0.91
C VAL A 179 -28.50 15.25 1.95
N GLY A 180 -27.72 16.32 1.73
CA GLY A 180 -27.63 17.42 2.67
C GLY A 180 -26.92 18.65 2.15
N ARG A 181 -27.05 19.74 2.92
CA ARG A 181 -26.34 21.00 2.69
C ARG A 181 -25.81 21.55 3.99
N PHE A 182 -24.54 21.89 4.01
CA PHE A 182 -23.90 22.59 5.11
C PHE A 182 -23.80 24.09 4.81
N ARG A 183 -23.63 24.90 5.83
CA ARG A 183 -23.38 26.33 5.68
C ARG A 183 -22.00 26.61 5.09
N ARG A 184 -21.06 25.70 5.29
CA ARG A 184 -19.69 25.73 4.81
C ARG A 184 -19.14 24.32 4.67
N GLU A 185 -18.00 24.21 4.04
CA GLU A 185 -17.21 22.99 4.02
C GLU A 185 -16.72 22.65 5.44
N LEU A 186 -16.75 21.37 5.82
CA LEU A 186 -16.17 20.81 7.05
C LEU A 186 -14.93 20.02 6.68
N THR A 187 -13.89 20.11 7.51
CA THR A 187 -12.59 19.54 7.17
C THR A 187 -12.11 18.47 8.15
N HIS A 188 -11.26 17.56 7.63
CA HIS A 188 -10.57 16.51 8.39
C HIS A 188 -9.12 16.40 7.90
N PRO A 189 -8.29 17.44 8.12
CA PRO A 189 -6.95 17.52 7.52
C PRO A 189 -5.93 16.62 8.19
N GLN A 190 -6.20 16.14 9.41
CA GLN A 190 -5.27 15.35 10.21
C GLN A 190 -6.01 14.30 11.05
N ARG A 191 -5.39 13.12 11.19
CA ARG A 191 -5.97 12.00 11.95
C ARG A 191 -5.60 12.00 13.43
N THR A 192 -4.72 12.89 13.86
CA THR A 192 -4.18 12.95 15.23
C THR A 192 -4.79 14.07 16.08
N GLN A 193 -5.72 14.81 15.51
CA GLN A 193 -6.39 15.95 16.19
C GLN A 193 -7.89 15.86 16.01
N GLU A 194 -8.60 16.54 16.91
CA GLU A 194 -10.03 16.79 16.80
C GLU A 194 -10.33 17.61 15.54
N THR A 195 -11.36 17.20 14.79
CA THR A 195 -11.73 17.85 13.53
C THR A 195 -13.23 18.09 13.45
N GLU A 196 -13.65 19.09 12.67
CA GLU A 196 -15.07 19.43 12.49
C GLU A 196 -15.86 18.28 11.89
N LEU A 197 -15.29 17.60 10.92
CA LEU A 197 -15.94 16.47 10.27
C LEU A 197 -16.01 15.25 11.22
N GLY A 198 -14.97 15.04 12.04
CA GLY A 198 -14.96 14.03 13.09
C GLY A 198 -16.08 14.24 14.10
N ASN A 199 -16.24 15.47 14.57
CA ASN A 199 -17.30 15.85 15.49
C ASN A 199 -18.70 15.67 14.88
N LEU A 200 -18.89 16.07 13.62
CA LEU A 200 -20.16 15.86 12.92
C LEU A 200 -20.57 14.39 12.92
N PHE A 201 -19.67 13.49 12.54
CA PHE A 201 -19.98 12.06 12.50
C PHE A 201 -20.23 11.48 13.89
N ALA A 202 -19.42 11.85 14.88
CA ALA A 202 -19.65 11.44 16.27
C ALA A 202 -21.02 11.88 16.78
N ASP A 203 -21.41 13.13 16.54
CA ASP A 203 -22.72 13.68 16.91
C ASP A 203 -23.88 12.97 16.21
N ILE A 204 -23.76 12.72 14.91
CA ILE A 204 -24.79 12.02 14.12
C ILE A 204 -24.98 10.60 14.67
N PHE A 205 -23.90 9.85 14.88
CA PHE A 205 -24.00 8.49 15.41
C PHE A 205 -24.53 8.45 16.84
N THR A 206 -24.08 9.37 17.71
CA THR A 206 -24.60 9.50 19.09
C THR A 206 -26.13 9.66 19.08
N ARG A 207 -26.64 10.58 18.25
CA ARG A 207 -28.08 10.82 18.13
C ARG A 207 -28.84 9.67 17.50
N SER A 208 -28.29 9.09 16.41
CA SER A 208 -28.97 8.03 15.64
C SER A 208 -29.03 6.71 16.40
N LEU A 209 -28.03 6.42 17.22
CA LEU A 209 -27.96 5.18 18.00
C LEU A 209 -28.55 5.36 19.41
N GLY A 210 -28.83 6.59 19.85
CA GLY A 210 -29.36 6.89 21.18
C GLY A 210 -28.38 6.53 22.30
N VAL A 211 -27.09 6.68 22.06
CA VAL A 211 -26.03 6.44 23.05
C VAL A 211 -25.57 7.76 23.68
N ASP A 212 -25.04 7.71 24.90
CA ASP A 212 -24.56 8.90 25.58
C ASP A 212 -23.20 9.39 25.08
N VAL A 213 -22.37 8.47 24.61
CA VAL A 213 -21.02 8.75 24.09
C VAL A 213 -20.73 7.88 22.87
N MET A 214 -20.16 8.49 21.84
CA MET A 214 -19.67 7.80 20.65
C MET A 214 -18.20 8.14 20.41
N LEU A 215 -17.36 7.12 20.32
CA LEU A 215 -15.97 7.24 19.92
C LEU A 215 -15.80 6.70 18.50
N ILE A 216 -15.26 7.53 17.62
CA ILE A 216 -14.96 7.17 16.23
C ILE A 216 -13.46 7.26 16.03
N GLY A 217 -12.86 6.18 15.52
CA GLY A 217 -11.47 6.23 15.08
C GLY A 217 -11.32 7.22 13.92
N SER A 218 -10.42 8.17 14.03
CA SER A 218 -10.25 9.19 12.99
C SER A 218 -9.86 8.60 11.63
N GLY A 219 -9.19 7.43 11.63
CA GLY A 219 -8.89 6.65 10.43
C GLY A 219 -10.12 6.08 9.72
N SER A 220 -11.28 6.02 10.36
CA SER A 220 -12.56 5.64 9.74
C SER A 220 -13.14 6.75 8.87
N ILE A 221 -12.70 7.99 9.05
CA ILE A 221 -13.07 9.13 8.22
C ILE A 221 -12.04 9.24 7.10
N ARG A 222 -12.47 8.99 5.87
CA ARG A 222 -11.59 8.95 4.69
C ARG A 222 -11.57 10.28 3.94
N ALA A 223 -12.66 11.05 4.00
CA ALA A 223 -12.73 12.36 3.37
C ALA A 223 -11.90 13.39 4.14
N GLU A 224 -11.09 14.17 3.44
CA GLU A 224 -10.39 15.32 4.02
C GLU A 224 -11.33 16.50 4.24
N LYS A 225 -12.44 16.55 3.50
CA LYS A 225 -13.45 17.61 3.54
C LYS A 225 -14.81 17.11 3.07
N LEU A 226 -15.89 17.75 3.53
CA LEU A 226 -17.25 17.45 3.15
C LEU A 226 -18.10 18.74 3.06
N GLY A 227 -18.92 18.86 2.02
CA GLY A 227 -19.83 20.00 1.81
C GLY A 227 -19.22 21.11 0.97
N PRO A 228 -19.94 22.24 0.81
CA PRO A 228 -21.25 22.60 1.41
C PRO A 228 -22.46 21.81 0.85
N ILE A 229 -22.38 21.28 -0.37
CA ILE A 229 -23.37 20.34 -0.92
C ILE A 229 -22.84 18.95 -0.67
N VAL A 230 -23.67 18.07 -0.13
CA VAL A 230 -23.29 16.70 0.22
C VAL A 230 -24.16 15.73 -0.56
N THR A 231 -23.54 14.88 -1.34
CA THR A 231 -24.21 13.79 -2.05
C THR A 231 -24.13 12.48 -1.27
N TYR A 232 -24.91 11.50 -1.65
CA TYR A 232 -24.82 10.16 -1.09
C TYR A 232 -23.43 9.53 -1.34
N GLY A 233 -22.83 9.82 -2.52
CA GLY A 233 -21.47 9.40 -2.84
C GLY A 233 -20.44 9.94 -1.86
N ASP A 234 -20.48 11.24 -1.58
CA ASP A 234 -19.57 11.89 -0.63
C ASP A 234 -19.61 11.23 0.76
N LEU A 235 -20.80 10.80 1.21
CA LEU A 235 -20.94 10.11 2.50
C LEU A 235 -20.32 8.71 2.46
N ILE A 236 -20.53 7.96 1.39
CA ILE A 236 -19.99 6.59 1.26
C ILE A 236 -18.46 6.62 1.11
N GLU A 237 -17.93 7.61 0.40
CA GLU A 237 -16.47 7.80 0.29
C GLU A 237 -15.86 8.31 1.59
N GLY A 238 -16.60 9.18 2.29
CA GLY A 238 -16.14 9.81 3.50
C GLY A 238 -16.09 8.88 4.71
N VAL A 239 -17.03 7.94 4.82
CA VAL A 239 -17.14 6.95 5.90
C VAL A 239 -17.64 5.63 5.31
N PRO A 240 -16.75 4.84 4.66
CA PRO A 240 -17.12 3.59 4.01
C PRO A 240 -17.46 2.46 4.98
#